data_9e00c08113c2b3314834657b1eec8c18
#
_entry.id   9e00c08113c2b3314834657b1eec8c18
#
_cell.length_a   1.000
_cell.length_b   1.000
_cell.length_c   1.000
_cell.angle_alpha   90.00
_cell.angle_beta   90.00
_cell.angle_gamma   90.00
#
_symmetry.space_group_name_H-M   'P 1'
#
loop_
_entity.id
_entity.type
_entity.pdbx_description
1 polymer ?
#
loop_
_entity_poly.entity_id
_entity_poly.type
_entity_poly.pdbx_seq_one_letter_code
_entity_poly.pdbx_strand_id
1 'polypeptide(L)'
;MNNKFITSTLALAAAAALVGCGKSESGAGGEASSGKKTTVANIGSDTMVNLAAAWAEAYAAVDKTTLIEVGGGGSGVGIKGLINGTTELANSSRHIEDKEKAELKEKRQLDAKEFTVGFDALSIYVHKDNPLNEITMEQLGEIYRSDGKITKWSDLGVTAIPGAKGDEVIRVSRQNNSGTYEYFKEAVVGKKNEFKLGSLDMNGSKDVVELVGKTPNAIGYSGMGYANPSVKMVKVAKKKGDPYVAPSIASTHDKSYPIARPMFFYTAGEPAPHVKKFIDWVLTDAGQKLVETTGYVPLPKK
;
A
#
# COMPACT_ATOMS: atom_id res chain seq x y z
N MET A 1 -64.25 5.55 16.37
CA MET A 1 -65.23 5.98 15.31
C MET A 1 -64.56 5.71 13.95
N ASN A 2 -65.16 4.70 13.28
CA ASN A 2 -65.31 4.46 11.84
C ASN A 2 -64.07 4.53 10.93
N ASN A 3 -63.58 3.35 10.51
CA ASN A 3 -63.95 2.58 9.30
C ASN A 3 -63.69 3.29 7.95
N LYS A 4 -62.85 2.73 7.07
CA LYS A 4 -63.32 1.78 6.04
C LYS A 4 -62.14 1.14 5.25
N PHE A 5 -62.21 -0.17 5.13
CA PHE A 5 -61.56 -1.03 4.14
C PHE A 5 -62.01 -0.71 2.73
N ILE A 6 -61.14 -0.79 1.73
CA ILE A 6 -61.53 -1.10 0.36
C ILE A 6 -60.48 -2.08 -0.20
N THR A 7 -60.93 -3.30 -0.34
CA THR A 7 -60.39 -4.41 -1.15
C THR A 7 -60.84 -4.19 -2.59
N SER A 8 -59.96 -4.40 -3.57
CA SER A 8 -60.35 -4.63 -4.96
C SER A 8 -59.44 -5.69 -5.58
N THR A 9 -60.01 -6.85 -5.71
CA THR A 9 -59.65 -7.97 -6.56
C THR A 9 -60.16 -7.76 -7.97
N LEU A 10 -59.44 -8.21 -9.00
CA LEU A 10 -59.83 -8.72 -10.31
C LEU A 10 -58.65 -8.58 -11.29
N ALA A 11 -58.38 -9.41 -12.26
CA ALA A 11 -58.82 -10.72 -12.67
C ALA A 11 -57.77 -11.26 -13.67
N LEU A 12 -57.73 -12.55 -13.75
CA LEU A 12 -57.01 -13.38 -14.65
C LEU A 12 -57.45 -13.17 -16.13
N ALA A 13 -56.49 -13.08 -17.06
CA ALA A 13 -56.76 -13.39 -18.49
C ALA A 13 -55.58 -14.12 -19.09
N ALA A 14 -55.78 -15.39 -19.31
CA ALA A 14 -54.96 -16.27 -20.11
C ALA A 14 -55.27 -16.06 -21.60
N ALA A 15 -54.26 -15.93 -22.44
CA ALA A 15 -54.39 -16.12 -23.88
C ALA A 15 -53.21 -16.94 -24.38
N ALA A 16 -53.52 -18.17 -24.76
CA ALA A 16 -52.67 -19.07 -25.53
C ALA A 16 -52.93 -18.85 -27.02
N ALA A 17 -51.88 -18.81 -27.83
CA ALA A 17 -51.88 -19.14 -29.29
C ALA A 17 -50.43 -18.96 -29.78
N LEU A 18 -49.86 -19.87 -30.32
CA LEU A 18 -49.77 -20.66 -31.53
C LEU A 18 -48.35 -20.75 -32.05
N VAL A 19 -47.95 -21.95 -32.28
CA VAL A 19 -46.77 -22.49 -32.96
C VAL A 19 -46.54 -21.83 -34.31
N GLY A 20 -45.28 -21.41 -34.53
CA GLY A 20 -44.73 -21.03 -35.81
C GLY A 20 -43.35 -21.64 -35.98
N CYS A 21 -43.24 -22.83 -36.60
CA CYS A 21 -41.99 -23.36 -37.13
C CYS A 21 -41.49 -22.50 -38.28
N GLY A 22 -40.33 -21.85 -38.07
CA GLY A 22 -39.53 -21.23 -39.11
C GLY A 22 -38.09 -21.72 -39.00
N LYS A 23 -37.69 -22.65 -39.86
CA LYS A 23 -36.29 -22.97 -40.15
C LYS A 23 -35.61 -21.72 -40.71
N SER A 24 -34.54 -21.28 -40.14
CA SER A 24 -33.56 -20.39 -40.78
C SER A 24 -32.15 -20.84 -40.41
N GLU A 25 -31.36 -20.84 -41.43
CA GLU A 25 -30.05 -21.44 -41.57
C GLU A 25 -28.96 -20.85 -40.64
N SER A 26 -28.01 -21.70 -40.36
CA SER A 26 -26.72 -21.50 -39.75
C SER A 26 -25.98 -20.21 -40.18
N GLY A 27 -25.93 -19.22 -39.30
CA GLY A 27 -24.89 -18.24 -39.28
C GLY A 27 -23.89 -18.63 -38.18
N ALA A 28 -22.68 -19.02 -38.57
CA ALA A 28 -21.58 -19.27 -37.64
C ALA A 28 -21.13 -17.91 -37.04
N GLY A 29 -21.82 -17.49 -36.02
CA GLY A 29 -21.36 -16.45 -35.11
C GLY A 29 -20.55 -17.13 -34.02
N GLY A 30 -19.22 -16.99 -34.07
CA GLY A 30 -18.34 -17.46 -33.01
C GLY A 30 -18.74 -16.80 -31.70
N GLU A 31 -19.39 -17.55 -30.82
CA GLU A 31 -19.49 -17.21 -29.41
C GLU A 31 -18.05 -17.16 -28.88
N ALA A 32 -17.54 -15.94 -28.68
CA ALA A 32 -16.39 -15.74 -27.83
C ALA A 32 -16.79 -16.25 -26.44
N SER A 33 -16.42 -17.48 -26.13
CA SER A 33 -16.50 -18.07 -24.80
C SER A 33 -15.83 -17.07 -23.84
N SER A 34 -16.61 -16.31 -23.12
CA SER A 34 -16.12 -15.53 -21.98
C SER A 34 -15.79 -16.53 -20.87
N GLY A 35 -14.69 -17.26 -21.03
CA GLY A 35 -14.16 -18.14 -20.02
C GLY A 35 -14.10 -17.42 -18.68
N LYS A 36 -14.70 -17.99 -17.64
CA LYS A 36 -14.68 -17.45 -16.28
C LYS A 36 -13.21 -17.20 -15.90
N LYS A 37 -12.84 -15.94 -15.71
CA LYS A 37 -11.48 -15.57 -15.29
C LYS A 37 -11.23 -16.10 -13.88
N THR A 38 -10.04 -16.60 -13.63
CA THR A 38 -9.57 -16.92 -12.28
C THR A 38 -9.17 -15.62 -11.61
N THR A 39 -9.75 -15.31 -10.46
CA THR A 39 -9.43 -14.10 -9.70
C THR A 39 -8.34 -14.39 -8.67
N VAL A 40 -7.34 -13.53 -8.57
CA VAL A 40 -6.32 -13.50 -7.51
C VAL A 40 -6.56 -12.26 -6.66
N ALA A 41 -6.93 -12.47 -5.41
CA ALA A 41 -7.04 -11.38 -4.44
C ALA A 41 -5.63 -11.01 -3.94
N ASN A 42 -5.16 -9.84 -4.35
CA ASN A 42 -3.85 -9.26 -3.99
C ASN A 42 -4.08 -8.08 -3.03
N ILE A 43 -4.08 -8.36 -1.73
CA ILE A 43 -4.53 -7.44 -0.69
C ILE A 43 -3.39 -7.13 0.28
N GLY A 44 -3.36 -5.92 0.82
CA GLY A 44 -2.45 -5.61 1.94
C GLY A 44 -1.90 -4.20 1.97
N SER A 45 -0.59 -4.06 1.86
CA SER A 45 0.13 -2.81 2.06
C SER A 45 -0.36 -1.66 1.19
N ASP A 46 -0.83 -0.59 1.83
CA ASP A 46 -1.20 0.64 1.11
C ASP A 46 -0.01 1.31 0.43
N THR A 47 1.21 1.07 0.92
CA THR A 47 2.43 1.48 0.22
C THR A 47 2.48 0.92 -1.18
N MET A 48 2.03 -0.32 -1.37
CA MET A 48 2.16 -1.04 -2.64
C MET A 48 0.93 -0.92 -3.56
N VAL A 49 -0.17 -0.32 -3.13
CA VAL A 49 -1.44 -0.30 -3.88
C VAL A 49 -1.27 0.25 -5.30
N ASN A 50 -0.60 1.39 -5.47
CA ASN A 50 -0.40 1.98 -6.80
C ASN A 50 0.45 1.08 -7.71
N LEU A 51 1.51 0.50 -7.16
CA LEU A 51 2.38 -0.43 -7.87
C LEU A 51 1.64 -1.72 -8.22
N ALA A 52 0.91 -2.29 -7.27
CA ALA A 52 0.11 -3.49 -7.47
C ALA A 52 -0.98 -3.29 -8.54
N ALA A 53 -1.61 -2.11 -8.57
CA ALA A 53 -2.58 -1.74 -9.60
C ALA A 53 -1.92 -1.64 -10.99
N ALA A 54 -0.73 -1.02 -11.08
CA ALA A 54 0.03 -0.96 -12.33
C ALA A 54 0.44 -2.36 -12.83
N TRP A 55 0.85 -3.26 -11.92
CA TRP A 55 1.11 -4.65 -12.27
C TRP A 55 -0.15 -5.38 -12.75
N ALA A 56 -1.28 -5.22 -12.05
CA ALA A 56 -2.54 -5.86 -12.42
C ALA A 56 -3.02 -5.43 -13.81
N GLU A 57 -2.95 -4.13 -14.11
CA GLU A 57 -3.31 -3.57 -15.41
C GLU A 57 -2.42 -4.11 -16.53
N ALA A 58 -1.10 -4.06 -16.36
CA ALA A 58 -0.16 -4.55 -17.36
C ALA A 58 -0.25 -6.08 -17.53
N TYR A 59 -0.44 -6.84 -16.46
CA TYR A 59 -0.57 -8.29 -16.51
C TYR A 59 -1.83 -8.75 -17.24
N ALA A 60 -2.91 -7.99 -17.22
CA ALA A 60 -4.14 -8.27 -17.97
C ALA A 60 -3.92 -8.35 -19.50
N ALA A 61 -2.86 -7.73 -20.02
CA ALA A 61 -2.45 -7.88 -21.43
C ALA A 61 -1.66 -9.18 -21.66
N VAL A 62 -0.98 -9.70 -20.64
CA VAL A 62 -0.14 -10.92 -20.68
C VAL A 62 -0.97 -12.19 -20.49
N ASP A 63 -1.87 -12.17 -19.51
CA ASP A 63 -2.75 -13.30 -19.21
C ASP A 63 -4.21 -12.81 -19.11
N LYS A 64 -4.99 -13.14 -20.13
CA LYS A 64 -6.42 -12.78 -20.21
C LYS A 64 -7.34 -13.69 -19.38
N THR A 65 -6.81 -14.78 -18.86
CA THR A 65 -7.54 -15.76 -18.07
C THR A 65 -7.49 -15.49 -16.56
N THR A 66 -6.55 -14.63 -16.12
CA THR A 66 -6.37 -14.26 -14.71
C THR A 66 -6.74 -12.79 -14.50
N LEU A 67 -7.50 -12.52 -13.44
CA LEU A 67 -7.83 -11.19 -12.96
C LEU A 67 -7.13 -10.97 -11.62
N ILE A 68 -6.32 -9.93 -11.52
CA ILE A 68 -5.69 -9.53 -10.26
C ILE A 68 -6.54 -8.42 -9.62
N GLU A 69 -7.17 -8.71 -8.50
CA GLU A 69 -7.94 -7.75 -7.72
C GLU A 69 -7.05 -7.16 -6.63
N VAL A 70 -6.82 -5.85 -6.67
CA VAL A 70 -5.92 -5.15 -5.76
C VAL A 70 -6.71 -4.44 -4.67
N GLY A 71 -6.29 -4.64 -3.42
CA GLY A 71 -6.85 -3.96 -2.26
C GLY A 71 -5.78 -3.53 -1.25
N GLY A 72 -6.06 -2.42 -0.57
CA GLY A 72 -5.24 -1.90 0.52
C GLY A 72 -5.70 -2.38 1.90
N GLY A 73 -5.50 -1.53 2.91
CA GLY A 73 -5.88 -1.75 4.30
C GLY A 73 -4.72 -2.08 5.23
N GLY A 74 -3.49 -2.09 4.70
CA GLY A 74 -2.25 -2.32 5.44
C GLY A 74 -1.72 -3.74 5.33
N SER A 75 -0.40 -3.89 5.56
CA SER A 75 0.30 -5.20 5.49
C SER A 75 -0.32 -6.23 6.44
N GLY A 76 -0.74 -5.81 7.62
CA GLY A 76 -1.40 -6.68 8.60
C GLY A 76 -2.73 -7.25 8.09
N VAL A 77 -3.50 -6.48 7.32
CA VAL A 77 -4.77 -6.96 6.72
C VAL A 77 -4.50 -8.04 5.68
N GLY A 78 -3.53 -7.83 4.78
CA GLY A 78 -3.15 -8.83 3.78
C GLY A 78 -2.65 -10.13 4.41
N ILE A 79 -1.75 -10.04 5.39
CA ILE A 79 -1.23 -11.21 6.12
C ILE A 79 -2.36 -11.93 6.87
N LYS A 80 -3.26 -11.19 7.51
CA LYS A 80 -4.43 -11.77 8.16
C LYS A 80 -5.37 -12.47 7.18
N GLY A 81 -5.51 -11.91 5.97
CA GLY A 81 -6.23 -12.55 4.86
C GLY A 81 -5.61 -13.90 4.47
N LEU A 82 -4.27 -13.99 4.37
CA LEU A 82 -3.58 -15.27 4.14
C LEU A 82 -3.86 -16.28 5.25
N ILE A 83 -3.77 -15.86 6.51
CA ILE A 83 -4.02 -16.69 7.69
C ILE A 83 -5.44 -17.23 7.68
N ASN A 84 -6.42 -16.42 7.30
CA ASN A 84 -7.83 -16.79 7.26
C ASN A 84 -8.25 -17.47 5.94
N GLY A 85 -7.37 -17.52 4.93
CA GLY A 85 -7.66 -18.11 3.62
C GLY A 85 -8.57 -17.26 2.72
N THR A 86 -8.71 -15.96 3.00
CA THR A 86 -9.51 -15.01 2.21
C THR A 86 -8.71 -14.26 1.16
N THR A 87 -7.38 -14.40 1.19
CA THR A 87 -6.44 -13.80 0.25
C THR A 87 -5.43 -14.84 -0.20
N GLU A 88 -5.13 -14.91 -1.48
CA GLU A 88 -4.12 -15.82 -2.03
C GLU A 88 -2.73 -15.19 -2.08
N LEU A 89 -2.69 -13.86 -2.20
CA LEU A 89 -1.47 -13.08 -2.35
C LEU A 89 -1.52 -11.84 -1.47
N ALA A 90 -0.70 -11.78 -0.42
CA ALA A 90 -0.62 -10.62 0.44
C ALA A 90 0.52 -9.69 0.03
N ASN A 91 0.20 -8.39 -0.16
CA ASN A 91 1.19 -7.32 -0.27
C ASN A 91 1.70 -6.95 1.11
N SER A 92 3.00 -6.85 1.29
CA SER A 92 3.57 -6.38 2.56
C SER A 92 4.78 -5.48 2.35
N SER A 93 4.85 -4.40 3.11
CA SER A 93 5.98 -3.49 3.20
C SER A 93 6.74 -3.63 4.54
N ARG A 94 6.62 -4.79 5.15
CA ARG A 94 7.42 -5.26 6.30
C ARG A 94 7.55 -6.78 6.24
N HIS A 95 8.49 -7.34 6.98
CA HIS A 95 8.50 -8.78 7.17
C HIS A 95 7.26 -9.26 7.93
N ILE A 96 6.82 -10.48 7.60
CA ILE A 96 5.80 -11.18 8.39
C ILE A 96 6.38 -11.49 9.78
N GLU A 97 5.59 -11.22 10.82
CA GLU A 97 6.03 -11.41 12.20
C GLU A 97 5.97 -12.89 12.60
N ASP A 98 6.79 -13.28 13.60
CA ASP A 98 6.84 -14.68 14.04
C ASP A 98 5.52 -15.18 14.61
N LYS A 99 4.75 -14.29 15.29
CA LYS A 99 3.39 -14.60 15.73
C LYS A 99 2.42 -14.85 14.58
N GLU A 100 2.56 -14.10 13.46
CA GLU A 100 1.74 -14.27 12.26
C GLU A 100 2.09 -15.56 11.52
N LYS A 101 3.39 -15.92 11.45
CA LYS A 101 3.85 -17.19 10.91
C LYS A 101 3.31 -18.37 11.73
N ALA A 102 3.39 -18.27 13.07
CA ALA A 102 2.87 -19.30 13.97
C ALA A 102 1.34 -19.47 13.80
N GLU A 103 0.59 -18.37 13.71
CA GLU A 103 -0.86 -18.41 13.50
C GLU A 103 -1.23 -19.01 12.12
N LEU A 104 -0.47 -18.69 11.07
CA LEU A 104 -0.64 -19.30 9.75
C LEU A 104 -0.41 -20.80 9.81
N LYS A 105 0.66 -21.23 10.47
CA LYS A 105 1.01 -22.65 10.65
C LYS A 105 -0.06 -23.39 11.44
N GLU A 106 -0.56 -22.79 12.51
CA GLU A 106 -1.61 -23.38 13.34
C GLU A 106 -2.92 -23.55 12.57
N LYS A 107 -3.38 -22.50 11.90
CA LYS A 107 -4.70 -22.50 11.24
C LYS A 107 -4.74 -23.24 9.92
N ARG A 108 -3.66 -23.18 9.15
CA ARG A 108 -3.66 -23.69 7.77
C ARG A 108 -2.68 -24.83 7.52
N GLN A 109 -1.85 -25.20 8.48
CA GLN A 109 -0.77 -26.18 8.36
C GLN A 109 0.20 -25.86 7.23
N LEU A 110 0.36 -24.56 6.89
CA LEU A 110 1.22 -24.04 5.83
C LEU A 110 2.23 -23.06 6.41
N ASP A 111 3.39 -22.98 5.78
CA ASP A 111 4.39 -21.95 6.09
C ASP A 111 4.23 -20.76 5.15
N ALA A 112 4.53 -19.55 5.63
CA ALA A 112 4.54 -18.37 4.76
C ALA A 112 5.69 -18.46 3.76
N LYS A 113 5.40 -18.27 2.48
CA LYS A 113 6.43 -18.13 1.44
C LYS A 113 6.58 -16.66 1.07
N GLU A 114 7.80 -16.18 1.11
CA GLU A 114 8.15 -14.78 0.89
C GLU A 114 8.79 -14.59 -0.49
N PHE A 115 8.35 -13.55 -1.21
CA PHE A 115 8.93 -13.12 -2.47
C PHE A 115 9.25 -11.63 -2.37
N THR A 116 10.51 -11.26 -2.41
CA THR A 116 10.91 -9.85 -2.52
C THR A 116 10.61 -9.36 -3.94
N VAL A 117 9.82 -8.31 -4.08
CA VAL A 117 9.35 -7.80 -5.38
C VAL A 117 9.89 -6.41 -5.73
N GLY A 118 10.62 -5.78 -4.84
CA GLY A 118 11.25 -4.46 -5.01
C GLY A 118 11.59 -3.87 -3.66
N PHE A 119 12.00 -2.60 -3.65
CA PHE A 119 12.31 -1.85 -2.43
C PHE A 119 11.59 -0.51 -2.41
N ASP A 120 11.36 -0.02 -1.21
CA ASP A 120 10.82 1.30 -0.92
C ASP A 120 11.82 2.09 -0.08
N ALA A 121 12.20 3.29 -0.55
CA ALA A 121 12.83 4.27 0.30
C ALA A 121 11.73 5.00 1.06
N LEU A 122 11.53 4.65 2.34
CA LEU A 122 10.53 5.33 3.17
C LEU A 122 10.94 6.77 3.37
N SER A 123 10.25 7.69 2.70
CA SER A 123 10.63 9.09 2.62
C SER A 123 9.99 9.91 3.72
N ILE A 124 10.74 10.87 4.23
CA ILE A 124 10.24 11.90 5.15
C ILE A 124 9.76 13.07 4.30
N TYR A 125 8.49 13.44 4.48
CA TYR A 125 7.84 14.51 3.74
C TYR A 125 7.58 15.72 4.61
N VAL A 126 7.81 16.88 4.04
CA VAL A 126 7.35 18.17 4.53
C VAL A 126 6.69 18.94 3.40
N HIS A 127 5.94 20.00 3.73
CA HIS A 127 5.36 20.88 2.71
C HIS A 127 6.47 21.42 1.79
N LYS A 128 6.19 21.60 0.51
CA LYS A 128 7.18 22.05 -0.50
C LYS A 128 7.93 23.34 -0.11
N ASP A 129 7.26 24.25 0.60
CA ASP A 129 7.81 25.54 1.03
C ASP A 129 8.39 25.52 2.46
N ASN A 130 8.38 24.37 3.15
CA ASN A 130 9.02 24.21 4.44
C ASN A 130 10.55 24.30 4.28
N PRO A 131 11.30 25.12 5.07
CA PRO A 131 12.74 25.28 4.89
C PRO A 131 13.58 24.04 5.22
N LEU A 132 13.04 23.07 5.98
CA LEU A 132 13.79 21.87 6.37
C LEU A 132 14.18 21.04 5.13
N ASN A 133 15.47 20.84 4.91
CA ASN A 133 16.00 20.03 3.80
C ASN A 133 16.70 18.76 4.28
N GLU A 134 17.12 18.72 5.53
CA GLU A 134 17.99 17.69 6.10
C GLU A 134 17.57 17.37 7.54
N ILE A 135 17.57 16.09 7.91
CA ILE A 135 17.19 15.63 9.25
C ILE A 135 17.99 14.37 9.61
N THR A 136 18.29 14.16 10.89
CA THR A 136 18.92 12.92 11.34
C THR A 136 17.88 11.90 11.83
N MET A 137 18.26 10.61 11.87
CA MET A 137 17.44 9.56 12.49
C MET A 137 17.13 9.88 13.96
N GLU A 138 18.09 10.48 14.67
CA GLU A 138 17.90 10.90 16.07
C GLU A 138 16.81 11.98 16.18
N GLN A 139 16.88 13.02 15.36
CA GLN A 139 15.86 14.08 15.34
C GLN A 139 14.48 13.55 14.98
N LEU A 140 14.39 12.61 14.03
CA LEU A 140 13.13 11.91 13.73
C LEU A 140 12.61 11.15 14.95
N GLY A 141 13.48 10.44 15.66
CA GLY A 141 13.14 9.78 16.92
C GLY A 141 12.62 10.78 17.95
N GLU A 142 13.29 11.93 18.12
CA GLU A 142 12.87 13.00 19.05
C GLU A 142 11.52 13.65 18.67
N ILE A 143 11.15 13.66 17.39
CA ILE A 143 9.84 14.13 16.93
C ILE A 143 8.74 13.11 17.24
N TYR A 144 8.98 11.82 16.95
CA TYR A 144 7.92 10.81 16.94
C TYR A 144 7.85 9.93 18.19
N ARG A 145 8.93 9.81 18.96
CA ARG A 145 8.99 8.97 20.17
C ARG A 145 8.28 9.65 21.36
N SER A 146 7.61 8.87 22.20
CA SER A 146 6.82 9.37 23.32
C SER A 146 7.60 10.25 24.29
N ASP A 147 8.86 9.94 24.55
CA ASP A 147 9.78 10.68 25.40
C ASP A 147 10.61 11.74 24.65
N GLY A 148 10.42 11.84 23.34
CA GLY A 148 11.15 12.76 22.47
C GLY A 148 10.83 14.24 22.79
N LYS A 149 11.81 15.11 22.59
CA LYS A 149 11.75 16.50 23.05
C LYS A 149 11.44 17.51 21.96
N ILE A 150 11.61 17.14 20.70
CA ILE A 150 11.32 18.02 19.56
C ILE A 150 9.81 18.11 19.39
N THR A 151 9.26 19.29 19.61
CA THR A 151 7.83 19.59 19.47
C THR A 151 7.56 20.80 18.58
N LYS A 152 8.58 21.61 18.34
CA LYS A 152 8.51 22.84 17.56
C LYS A 152 9.51 22.81 16.41
N TRP A 153 9.21 23.53 15.35
CA TRP A 153 10.11 23.71 14.23
C TRP A 153 11.38 24.48 14.60
N SER A 154 11.27 25.42 15.54
CA SER A 154 12.43 26.12 16.11
C SER A 154 13.43 25.20 16.81
N ASP A 155 12.99 24.06 17.35
CA ASP A 155 13.87 23.03 17.92
C ASP A 155 14.79 22.41 16.85
N LEU A 156 14.37 22.48 15.57
CA LEU A 156 15.13 22.05 14.40
C LEU A 156 15.88 23.19 13.70
N GLY A 157 15.88 24.41 14.28
CA GLY A 157 16.46 25.60 13.67
C GLY A 157 15.62 26.22 12.55
N VAL A 158 14.38 25.80 12.38
CA VAL A 158 13.44 26.37 11.40
C VAL A 158 12.60 27.44 12.09
N THR A 159 12.86 28.69 11.79
CA THR A 159 12.25 29.86 12.49
C THR A 159 11.01 30.40 11.80
N ALA A 160 10.81 30.11 10.51
CA ALA A 160 9.64 30.56 9.75
C ALA A 160 9.29 29.56 8.65
N ILE A 161 8.02 29.22 8.56
CA ILE A 161 7.48 28.37 7.49
C ILE A 161 6.37 29.15 6.79
N PRO A 162 6.49 29.43 5.48
CA PRO A 162 5.44 30.13 4.74
C PRO A 162 4.07 29.45 4.88
N GLY A 163 3.05 30.21 5.28
CA GLY A 163 1.69 29.73 5.45
C GLY A 163 1.40 28.95 6.73
N ALA A 164 2.39 28.69 7.59
CA ALA A 164 2.16 28.05 8.87
C ALA A 164 1.45 28.97 9.87
N LYS A 165 0.54 28.41 10.66
CA LYS A 165 -0.19 29.15 11.71
C LYS A 165 0.44 29.03 13.10
N GLY A 166 1.67 28.56 13.20
CA GLY A 166 2.39 28.38 14.47
C GLY A 166 3.68 27.62 14.27
N ASP A 167 4.42 27.45 15.35
CA ASP A 167 5.73 26.80 15.39
C ASP A 167 5.67 25.29 15.69
N GLU A 168 4.50 24.78 16.08
CA GLU A 168 4.37 23.38 16.48
C GLU A 168 4.51 22.42 15.31
N VAL A 169 5.22 21.30 15.54
CA VAL A 169 5.36 20.22 14.57
C VAL A 169 4.08 19.39 14.58
N ILE A 170 3.32 19.42 13.48
CA ILE A 170 2.18 18.54 13.26
C ILE A 170 2.70 17.22 12.71
N ARG A 171 2.66 16.16 13.53
CA ARG A 171 3.09 14.82 13.14
C ARG A 171 2.00 14.10 12.39
N VAL A 172 2.30 13.67 11.17
CA VAL A 172 1.42 12.81 10.37
C VAL A 172 2.00 11.40 10.37
N SER A 173 1.22 10.45 10.79
CA SER A 173 1.59 9.04 10.94
C SER A 173 0.66 8.13 10.14
N ARG A 174 0.79 6.84 10.34
CA ARG A 174 -0.06 5.80 9.76
C ARG A 174 -0.77 5.04 10.87
N GLN A 175 -1.88 4.41 10.54
CA GLN A 175 -2.55 3.49 11.46
C GLN A 175 -1.67 2.28 11.78
N ASN A 176 -1.89 1.66 12.93
CA ASN A 176 -1.05 0.58 13.47
C ASN A 176 -1.10 -0.75 12.68
N ASN A 177 -2.11 -0.96 11.82
CA ASN A 177 -2.18 -2.08 10.88
C ASN A 177 -1.29 -1.88 9.64
N SER A 178 -0.71 -0.69 9.48
CA SER A 178 0.16 -0.34 8.35
C SER A 178 1.56 -0.92 8.53
N GLY A 179 2.04 -1.64 7.52
CA GLY A 179 3.46 -2.06 7.48
C GLY A 179 4.44 -0.88 7.45
N THR A 180 3.98 0.32 7.04
CA THR A 180 4.78 1.55 7.08
C THR A 180 4.90 2.06 8.52
N TYR A 181 3.82 1.98 9.30
CA TYR A 181 3.84 2.30 10.74
C TYR A 181 4.83 1.39 11.48
N GLU A 182 4.68 0.08 11.31
CA GLU A 182 5.52 -0.90 12.00
C GLU A 182 7.00 -0.74 11.62
N TYR A 183 7.30 -0.57 10.33
CA TYR A 183 8.67 -0.36 9.90
C TYR A 183 9.27 0.96 10.41
N PHE A 184 8.51 2.06 10.40
CA PHE A 184 8.95 3.34 10.95
C PHE A 184 9.16 3.26 12.47
N LYS A 185 8.28 2.54 13.18
CA LYS A 185 8.46 2.25 14.61
C LYS A 185 9.80 1.54 14.84
N GLU A 186 10.07 0.49 14.09
CA GLU A 186 11.31 -0.28 14.24
C GLU A 186 12.56 0.55 13.91
N ALA A 187 12.55 1.25 12.78
CA ALA A 187 13.73 1.92 12.25
C ALA A 187 14.05 3.25 12.95
N VAL A 188 13.02 4.02 13.36
CA VAL A 188 13.15 5.40 13.84
C VAL A 188 12.79 5.54 15.32
N VAL A 189 11.61 5.05 15.70
CA VAL A 189 11.13 5.19 17.10
C VAL A 189 11.84 4.20 18.03
N GLY A 190 12.15 3.01 17.50
CA GLY A 190 12.73 1.89 18.24
C GLY A 190 11.65 0.93 18.75
N LYS A 191 11.87 -0.38 18.57
CA LYS A 191 10.88 -1.45 18.89
C LYS A 191 10.29 -1.38 20.30
N LYS A 192 11.08 -0.92 21.27
CA LYS A 192 10.69 -0.87 22.70
C LYS A 192 10.02 0.43 23.10
N ASN A 193 10.02 1.43 22.21
CA ASN A 193 9.46 2.74 22.48
C ASN A 193 8.07 2.87 21.88
N GLU A 194 7.30 3.83 22.38
CA GLU A 194 5.98 4.16 21.85
C GLU A 194 6.01 5.46 21.06
N PHE A 195 5.07 5.60 20.13
CA PHE A 195 4.85 6.86 19.45
C PHE A 195 4.31 7.92 20.40
N LYS A 196 4.72 9.16 20.15
CA LYS A 196 4.19 10.34 20.83
C LYS A 196 2.70 10.49 20.49
N LEU A 197 1.87 10.67 21.49
CA LEU A 197 0.43 10.93 21.33
C LEU A 197 0.15 12.22 20.55
N GLY A 198 -1.00 12.28 19.90
CA GLY A 198 -1.43 13.44 19.11
C GLY A 198 -0.87 13.48 17.70
N SER A 199 -0.35 12.39 17.17
CA SER A 199 -0.11 12.25 15.73
C SER A 199 -1.44 12.09 14.98
N LEU A 200 -1.50 12.59 13.73
CA LEU A 200 -2.62 12.40 12.83
C LEU A 200 -2.41 11.10 12.06
N ASP A 201 -3.13 10.05 12.43
CA ASP A 201 -2.94 8.71 11.88
C ASP A 201 -3.78 8.50 10.63
N MET A 202 -3.12 8.40 9.47
CA MET A 202 -3.74 8.26 8.16
C MET A 202 -3.90 6.79 7.76
N ASN A 203 -4.99 6.49 7.06
CA ASN A 203 -5.24 5.15 6.51
C ASN A 203 -4.22 4.78 5.44
N GLY A 204 -4.03 5.64 4.43
CA GLY A 204 -3.25 5.38 3.23
C GLY A 204 -1.96 6.21 3.14
N SER A 205 -1.05 5.72 2.31
CA SER A 205 0.19 6.44 1.96
C SER A 205 -0.10 7.76 1.25
N LYS A 206 -1.10 7.76 0.37
CA LYS A 206 -1.57 8.96 -0.35
C LYS A 206 -2.08 10.01 0.62
N ASP A 207 -2.88 9.61 1.62
CA ASP A 207 -3.49 10.53 2.59
C ASP A 207 -2.43 11.26 3.42
N VAL A 208 -1.32 10.58 3.79
CA VAL A 208 -0.17 11.22 4.46
C VAL A 208 0.38 12.35 3.60
N VAL A 209 0.70 12.07 2.34
CA VAL A 209 1.33 13.04 1.44
C VAL A 209 0.39 14.21 1.14
N GLU A 210 -0.90 13.94 0.93
CA GLU A 210 -1.90 15.00 0.72
C GLU A 210 -2.07 15.91 1.95
N LEU A 211 -2.09 15.33 3.15
CA LEU A 211 -2.22 16.11 4.39
C LEU A 211 -0.99 16.98 4.62
N VAL A 212 0.22 16.41 4.44
CA VAL A 212 1.48 17.16 4.55
C VAL A 212 1.52 18.30 3.52
N GLY A 213 1.09 18.03 2.28
CA GLY A 213 1.04 19.04 1.22
C GLY A 213 0.02 20.17 1.44
N LYS A 214 -0.95 19.99 2.35
CA LYS A 214 -1.95 21.00 2.72
C LYS A 214 -1.63 21.68 4.06
N THR A 215 -0.63 21.20 4.80
CA THR A 215 -0.33 21.63 6.17
C THR A 215 1.13 22.05 6.28
N PRO A 216 1.46 23.36 6.16
CA PRO A 216 2.83 23.85 6.06
C PRO A 216 3.77 23.42 7.19
N ASN A 217 3.26 23.30 8.42
CA ASN A 217 4.02 22.86 9.61
C ASN A 217 3.84 21.36 9.92
N ALA A 218 3.43 20.54 8.93
CA ALA A 218 3.39 19.10 9.08
C ALA A 218 4.70 18.44 8.65
N ILE A 219 5.00 17.32 9.31
CA ILE A 219 6.00 16.33 8.91
C ILE A 219 5.34 14.97 8.88
N GLY A 220 5.61 14.18 7.85
CA GLY A 220 5.05 12.85 7.71
C GLY A 220 6.02 11.88 7.04
N TYR A 221 5.66 10.61 6.99
CA TYR A 221 6.46 9.57 6.35
C TYR A 221 5.57 8.67 5.48
N SER A 222 6.06 8.37 4.28
CA SER A 222 5.37 7.51 3.33
C SER A 222 6.36 6.96 2.29
N GLY A 223 5.94 5.98 1.47
CA GLY A 223 6.75 5.48 0.36
C GLY A 223 7.12 6.58 -0.64
N MET A 224 8.35 6.52 -1.17
CA MET A 224 8.85 7.53 -2.11
C MET A 224 8.00 7.66 -3.39
N GLY A 225 7.32 6.60 -3.81
CA GLY A 225 6.45 6.60 -4.98
C GLY A 225 5.17 7.45 -4.85
N TYR A 226 4.89 8.00 -3.66
CA TYR A 226 3.74 8.89 -3.43
C TYR A 226 4.08 10.37 -3.52
N ALA A 227 5.35 10.74 -3.76
CA ALA A 227 5.76 12.13 -3.90
C ALA A 227 4.92 12.88 -4.95
N ASN A 228 4.55 14.11 -4.62
CA ASN A 228 3.81 15.00 -5.52
C ASN A 228 4.35 16.45 -5.41
N PRO A 229 3.96 17.37 -6.30
CA PRO A 229 4.48 18.74 -6.30
C PRO A 229 4.17 19.58 -5.04
N SER A 230 3.28 19.14 -4.15
CA SER A 230 2.91 19.87 -2.93
C SER A 230 3.84 19.58 -1.75
N VAL A 231 4.68 18.56 -1.86
CA VAL A 231 5.61 18.13 -0.81
C VAL A 231 7.04 18.05 -1.34
N LYS A 232 7.99 18.02 -0.42
CA LYS A 232 9.36 17.63 -0.72
C LYS A 232 9.83 16.54 0.23
N MET A 233 10.73 15.69 -0.28
CA MET A 233 11.42 14.68 0.51
C MET A 233 12.65 15.28 1.18
N VAL A 234 12.77 15.04 2.49
CA VAL A 234 13.91 15.51 3.31
C VAL A 234 15.03 14.48 3.22
N LYS A 235 16.27 14.94 3.09
CA LYS A 235 17.44 14.06 3.17
C LYS A 235 17.64 13.61 4.61
N VAL A 236 18.07 12.36 4.78
CA VAL A 236 18.22 11.74 6.11
C VAL A 236 19.67 11.29 6.33
N ALA A 237 20.24 11.66 7.48
CA ALA A 237 21.52 11.14 7.95
C ALA A 237 21.31 10.11 9.08
N LYS A 238 22.18 9.08 9.13
CA LYS A 238 22.14 8.07 10.20
C LYS A 238 22.42 8.67 11.58
N LYS A 239 23.39 9.57 11.63
CA LYS A 239 23.82 10.29 12.85
C LYS A 239 24.16 11.73 12.51
N LYS A 240 24.25 12.56 13.53
CA LYS A 240 24.82 13.92 13.39
C LYS A 240 26.28 13.83 12.92
N GLY A 241 26.58 14.51 11.82
CA GLY A 241 27.93 14.50 11.20
C GLY A 241 28.08 13.49 10.05
N ASP A 242 27.18 12.55 9.89
CA ASP A 242 27.14 11.68 8.71
C ASP A 242 26.58 12.45 7.49
N PRO A 243 26.85 11.98 6.26
CA PRO A 243 26.24 12.53 5.06
C PRO A 243 24.71 12.46 5.09
N TYR A 244 24.05 13.54 4.70
CA TYR A 244 22.60 13.57 4.46
C TYR A 244 22.28 13.01 3.07
N VAL A 245 21.55 11.91 3.02
CA VAL A 245 21.25 11.16 1.82
C VAL A 245 19.78 11.35 1.41
N ALA A 246 19.56 11.68 0.14
CA ALA A 246 18.21 11.72 -0.41
C ALA A 246 17.69 10.31 -0.70
N PRO A 247 16.38 10.03 -0.50
CA PRO A 247 15.78 8.79 -0.97
C PRO A 247 15.86 8.71 -2.50
N SER A 248 16.41 7.61 -3.02
CA SER A 248 16.54 7.36 -4.45
C SER A 248 16.79 5.87 -4.73
N ILE A 249 16.72 5.47 -6.00
CA ILE A 249 17.08 4.12 -6.43
C ILE A 249 18.53 3.82 -6.04
N ALA A 250 19.46 4.71 -6.37
CA ALA A 250 20.88 4.53 -6.09
C ALA A 250 21.15 4.37 -4.60
N SER A 251 20.65 5.31 -3.78
CA SER A 251 20.89 5.30 -2.34
C SER A 251 20.18 4.17 -1.59
N THR A 252 19.17 3.56 -2.21
CA THR A 252 18.53 2.33 -1.69
C THR A 252 19.37 1.10 -2.01
N HIS A 253 19.89 0.98 -3.24
CA HIS A 253 20.71 -0.16 -3.64
C HIS A 253 22.06 -0.20 -2.92
N ASP A 254 22.73 0.94 -2.78
CA ASP A 254 24.01 1.03 -2.06
C ASP A 254 23.87 1.09 -0.53
N LYS A 255 22.61 1.08 -0.02
CA LYS A 255 22.25 1.12 1.41
C LYS A 255 22.73 2.37 2.15
N SER A 256 22.99 3.46 1.43
CA SER A 256 23.37 4.75 2.03
C SER A 256 22.16 5.46 2.62
N TYR A 257 20.95 5.32 2.03
CA TYR A 257 19.71 5.85 2.61
C TYR A 257 19.27 5.00 3.82
N PRO A 258 19.11 5.60 5.01
CA PRO A 258 18.94 4.83 6.24
C PRO A 258 17.57 4.17 6.44
N ILE A 259 16.53 4.64 5.72
CA ILE A 259 15.16 4.16 5.90
C ILE A 259 14.67 3.48 4.60
N ALA A 260 15.43 2.50 4.12
CA ALA A 260 15.05 1.69 2.96
C ALA A 260 14.62 0.28 3.40
N ARG A 261 13.61 -0.27 2.75
CA ARG A 261 13.03 -1.57 3.09
C ARG A 261 12.64 -2.36 1.85
N PRO A 262 12.66 -3.70 1.91
CA PRO A 262 12.07 -4.53 0.89
C PRO A 262 10.54 -4.47 0.92
N MET A 263 9.95 -4.70 -0.26
CA MET A 263 8.53 -4.95 -0.45
C MET A 263 8.34 -6.42 -0.83
N PHE A 264 7.29 -7.02 -0.29
CA PHE A 264 7.07 -8.46 -0.39
C PHE A 264 5.69 -8.82 -0.95
N PHE A 265 5.66 -9.92 -1.66
CA PHE A 265 4.48 -10.77 -1.73
C PHE A 265 4.63 -11.93 -0.76
N TYR A 266 3.54 -12.30 -0.09
CA TYR A 266 3.45 -13.52 0.71
C TYR A 266 2.34 -14.42 0.20
N THR A 267 2.60 -15.73 0.22
CA THR A 267 1.60 -16.79 0.00
C THR A 267 1.59 -17.76 1.16
N ALA A 268 0.50 -18.46 1.36
CA ALA A 268 0.39 -19.56 2.31
C ALA A 268 0.85 -20.85 1.63
N GLY A 269 2.07 -21.26 1.87
CA GLY A 269 2.73 -22.36 1.16
C GLY A 269 3.11 -21.99 -0.28
N GLU A 270 3.33 -23.01 -1.12
CA GLU A 270 3.60 -22.80 -2.54
C GLU A 270 2.40 -22.16 -3.24
N PRO A 271 2.62 -21.11 -4.05
CA PRO A 271 1.54 -20.44 -4.74
C PRO A 271 0.88 -21.36 -5.78
N ALA A 272 -0.46 -21.24 -5.89
CA ALA A 272 -1.19 -21.88 -6.97
C ALA A 272 -0.62 -21.46 -8.34
N PRO A 273 -0.74 -22.30 -9.40
CA PRO A 273 -0.08 -22.04 -10.70
C PRO A 273 -0.39 -20.67 -11.31
N HIS A 274 -1.62 -20.18 -11.19
CA HIS A 274 -2.03 -18.86 -11.68
C HIS A 274 -1.43 -17.71 -10.86
N VAL A 275 -1.31 -17.85 -9.54
CA VAL A 275 -0.64 -16.90 -8.65
C VAL A 275 0.86 -16.88 -8.94
N LYS A 276 1.46 -18.08 -9.10
CA LYS A 276 2.88 -18.20 -9.43
C LYS A 276 3.23 -17.52 -10.74
N LYS A 277 2.43 -17.67 -11.79
CA LYS A 277 2.63 -17.01 -13.07
C LYS A 277 2.66 -15.49 -12.93
N PHE A 278 1.77 -14.92 -12.10
CA PHE A 278 1.78 -13.48 -11.83
C PHE A 278 3.04 -13.05 -11.08
N ILE A 279 3.41 -13.79 -10.01
CA ILE A 279 4.65 -13.50 -9.26
C ILE A 279 5.87 -13.57 -10.18
N ASP A 280 5.99 -14.64 -10.98
CA ASP A 280 7.10 -14.82 -11.90
C ASP A 280 7.17 -13.67 -12.92
N TRP A 281 6.03 -13.21 -13.43
CA TRP A 281 5.99 -12.07 -14.36
C TRP A 281 6.38 -10.75 -13.68
N VAL A 282 5.95 -10.52 -12.45
CA VAL A 282 6.37 -9.32 -11.67
C VAL A 282 7.89 -9.28 -11.52
N LEU A 283 8.55 -10.43 -11.41
CA LEU A 283 10.01 -10.54 -11.28
C LEU A 283 10.77 -10.43 -12.61
N THR A 284 10.09 -10.35 -13.77
CA THR A 284 10.73 -10.08 -15.07
C THR A 284 11.12 -8.61 -15.21
N ASP A 285 11.94 -8.29 -16.23
CA ASP A 285 12.29 -6.90 -16.56
C ASP A 285 11.04 -6.02 -16.80
N ALA A 286 9.99 -6.57 -17.40
CA ALA A 286 8.73 -5.85 -17.63
C ALA A 286 8.03 -5.49 -16.31
N GLY A 287 7.92 -6.44 -15.40
CA GLY A 287 7.35 -6.20 -14.06
C GLY A 287 8.21 -5.25 -13.23
N GLN A 288 9.54 -5.37 -13.29
CA GLN A 288 10.48 -4.51 -12.57
C GLN A 288 10.56 -3.10 -13.16
N LYS A 289 10.31 -2.92 -14.45
CA LYS A 289 10.17 -1.59 -15.06
C LYS A 289 9.01 -0.80 -14.47
N LEU A 290 7.91 -1.47 -14.11
CA LEU A 290 6.79 -0.84 -13.43
C LEU A 290 7.14 -0.41 -12.00
N VAL A 291 8.00 -1.17 -11.29
CA VAL A 291 8.52 -0.74 -9.99
C VAL A 291 9.20 0.63 -10.12
N GLU A 292 10.09 0.77 -11.10
CA GLU A 292 10.81 2.03 -11.35
C GLU A 292 9.86 3.16 -11.77
N THR A 293 8.96 2.92 -12.72
CA THR A 293 8.08 3.97 -13.26
C THR A 293 7.00 4.43 -12.26
N THR A 294 6.67 3.61 -11.27
CA THR A 294 5.78 3.99 -10.16
C THR A 294 6.52 4.63 -8.98
N GLY A 295 7.83 4.91 -9.14
CA GLY A 295 8.63 5.64 -8.16
C GLY A 295 9.17 4.78 -7.02
N TYR A 296 9.23 3.45 -7.19
CA TYR A 296 9.88 2.54 -6.26
C TYR A 296 11.23 2.06 -6.81
N VAL A 297 11.92 1.25 -6.03
CA VAL A 297 13.26 0.76 -6.37
C VAL A 297 13.16 -0.68 -6.85
N PRO A 298 13.49 -0.98 -8.11
CA PRO A 298 13.47 -2.33 -8.65
C PRO A 298 14.52 -3.21 -7.97
N LEU A 299 14.37 -4.52 -8.13
CA LEU A 299 15.39 -5.47 -7.74
C LEU A 299 16.69 -5.20 -8.51
N PRO A 300 17.87 -5.42 -7.90
CA PRO A 300 19.13 -5.35 -8.63
C PRO A 300 19.12 -6.29 -9.83
N LYS A 301 19.59 -5.82 -10.97
CA LYS A 301 19.79 -6.70 -12.14
C LYS A 301 20.81 -7.78 -11.77
N LYS A 302 20.44 -9.01 -12.06
CA LYS A 302 21.33 -10.18 -11.87
C LYS A 302 22.48 -10.15 -12.89
#